data_4d476fbe459a2114b7bb36c71061c2e7
#
_entry.id   4d476fbe459a2114b7bb36c71061c2e7
#
_cell.length_a   1.000
_cell.length_b   1.000
_cell.length_c   1.000
_cell.angle_alpha   90.00
_cell.angle_beta   90.00
_cell.angle_gamma   90.00
#
_symmetry.space_group_name_H-M   'P 1'
#
loop_
_entity.id
_entity.type
_entity.pdbx_description
1 polymer ?
#
loop_
_entity_poly.entity_id
_entity_poly.type
_entity_poly.pdbx_seq_one_letter_code
_entity_poly.pdbx_strand_id
1 'polypeptide(L)'
;WMHIHILGICGTFMGGLAALAREAGHKVTGCDAGVYPPMSDQLRALGIELIEGFGADQMALKPDVYVIGNVVSRARLPDGSAKFPLMEAILESGATYTSGPQWLAEHVLHHPSQPRHVLAVAGTHGKTTTTSMLAWILQAAGLEPGFLVGGVPMNFGVSARLGRLSSEADVAAHKRTPFVIEADEYDTAFFDKRSKFVHYHP
;
A
#
# COMPACT_ATOMS: atom_id res chain seq x y z
N TRP A 1 -6.11 -12.49 8.99
CA TRP A 1 -5.09 -11.80 9.77
C TRP A 1 -3.70 -12.32 9.46
N MET A 2 -2.75 -11.43 9.16
CA MET A 2 -1.36 -11.76 8.87
C MET A 2 -0.44 -10.67 9.41
N HIS A 3 0.85 -10.98 9.55
CA HIS A 3 1.89 -10.00 9.80
C HIS A 3 2.56 -9.64 8.47
N ILE A 4 2.49 -8.39 8.07
CA ILE A 4 3.19 -7.86 6.91
C ILE A 4 4.32 -6.94 7.33
N HIS A 5 5.47 -7.04 6.65
CA HIS A 5 6.60 -6.13 6.84
C HIS A 5 6.85 -5.37 5.54
N ILE A 6 6.74 -4.05 5.59
CA ILE A 6 6.76 -3.18 4.41
C ILE A 6 8.11 -2.48 4.27
N LEU A 7 8.82 -2.72 3.18
CA LEU A 7 10.06 -2.05 2.83
C LEU A 7 9.76 -0.78 2.03
N GLY A 8 10.23 0.36 2.51
CA GLY A 8 9.91 1.66 1.92
C GLY A 8 8.59 2.25 2.43
N ILE A 9 8.24 1.96 3.68
CA ILE A 9 6.93 2.26 4.27
C ILE A 9 6.62 3.75 4.39
N CYS A 10 7.64 4.60 4.47
CA CYS A 10 7.45 6.05 4.62
C CYS A 10 7.13 6.77 3.30
N GLY A 11 7.11 6.07 2.17
CA GLY A 11 6.59 6.59 0.91
C GLY A 11 5.09 6.81 0.98
N THR A 12 4.57 7.75 0.20
CA THR A 12 3.15 8.14 0.24
C THR A 12 2.22 6.95 -0.05
N PHE A 13 2.50 6.21 -1.12
CA PHE A 13 1.71 5.03 -1.47
C PHE A 13 1.84 3.92 -0.43
N MET A 14 3.06 3.58 -0.05
CA MET A 14 3.31 2.48 0.89
C MET A 14 2.81 2.81 2.29
N GLY A 15 2.87 4.06 2.72
CA GLY A 15 2.27 4.52 3.98
C GLY A 15 0.75 4.41 3.97
N GLY A 16 0.11 4.77 2.86
CA GLY A 16 -1.32 4.57 2.67
C GLY A 16 -1.72 3.09 2.68
N LEU A 17 -0.94 2.25 2.01
CA LEU A 17 -1.12 0.80 2.03
C LEU A 17 -1.02 0.24 3.47
N ALA A 18 -0.04 0.71 4.22
CA ALA A 18 0.14 0.33 5.63
C ALA A 18 -1.09 0.68 6.47
N ALA A 19 -1.65 1.87 6.26
CA ALA A 19 -2.87 2.30 6.94
C ALA A 19 -4.07 1.40 6.59
N LEU A 20 -4.24 1.06 5.33
CA LEU A 20 -5.30 0.14 4.88
C LEU A 20 -5.15 -1.26 5.49
N ALA A 21 -3.95 -1.78 5.49
CA ALA A 21 -3.65 -3.09 6.09
C ALA A 21 -3.94 -3.10 7.59
N ARG A 22 -3.59 -2.03 8.27
CA ARG A 22 -3.85 -1.90 9.71
C ARG A 22 -5.34 -1.77 10.01
N GLU A 23 -6.07 -0.99 9.21
CA GLU A 23 -7.54 -0.87 9.32
C GLU A 23 -8.23 -2.21 9.08
N ALA A 24 -7.70 -3.04 8.17
CA ALA A 24 -8.19 -4.39 7.91
C ALA A 24 -7.86 -5.41 9.02
N GLY A 25 -7.14 -5.01 10.06
CA GLY A 25 -6.83 -5.85 11.21
C GLY A 25 -5.52 -6.62 11.14
N HIS A 26 -4.67 -6.36 10.14
CA HIS A 26 -3.36 -7.00 10.04
C HIS A 26 -2.35 -6.36 10.99
N LYS A 27 -1.36 -7.14 11.42
CA LYS A 27 -0.17 -6.60 12.08
C LYS A 27 0.75 -6.04 11.01
N VAL A 28 1.16 -4.79 11.17
CA VAL A 28 2.03 -4.09 10.21
C VAL A 28 3.29 -3.61 10.91
N THR A 29 4.42 -3.95 10.33
CA THR A 29 5.73 -3.39 10.64
C THR A 29 6.35 -2.89 9.34
N GLY A 30 7.36 -2.05 9.42
CA GLY A 30 8.01 -1.58 8.22
C GLY A 30 9.33 -0.89 8.46
N CYS A 31 10.06 -0.66 7.37
CA CYS A 31 11.33 0.03 7.38
C CYS A 31 11.46 1.02 6.22
N ASP A 32 12.33 1.98 6.41
CA ASP A 32 12.73 2.93 5.36
C ASP A 32 14.12 3.49 5.66
N ALA A 33 14.75 4.12 4.68
CA ALA A 33 16.02 4.78 4.83
C ALA A 33 15.92 5.97 5.81
N GLY A 34 14.82 6.73 5.75
CA GLY A 34 14.54 7.85 6.63
C GLY A 34 13.21 7.68 7.34
N VAL A 35 13.23 7.67 8.66
CA VAL A 35 12.03 7.53 9.50
C VAL A 35 11.88 8.80 10.34
N TYR A 36 11.17 9.79 9.80
CA TYR A 36 11.00 11.09 10.42
C TYR A 36 9.59 11.65 10.17
N PRO A 37 9.15 12.62 11.02
CA PRO A 37 7.85 13.25 10.88
C PRO A 37 7.68 13.98 9.51
N PRO A 38 6.45 14.13 9.02
CA PRO A 38 5.17 13.77 9.67
C PRO A 38 4.77 12.30 9.48
N MET A 39 5.31 11.58 8.48
CA MET A 39 4.87 10.22 8.14
C MET A 39 5.12 9.24 9.29
N SER A 40 6.28 9.30 9.95
CA SER A 40 6.59 8.41 11.07
C SER A 40 5.59 8.53 12.22
N ASP A 41 5.17 9.75 12.54
CA ASP A 41 4.19 9.99 13.59
C ASP A 41 2.82 9.44 13.22
N GLN A 42 2.40 9.62 11.97
CA GLN A 42 1.13 9.09 11.47
C GLN A 42 1.09 7.56 11.51
N LEU A 43 2.17 6.91 11.09
CA LEU A 43 2.26 5.44 11.10
C LEU A 43 2.32 4.88 12.52
N ARG A 44 3.10 5.49 13.42
CA ARG A 44 3.17 5.08 14.82
C ARG A 44 1.84 5.25 15.54
N ALA A 45 1.08 6.29 15.23
CA ALA A 45 -0.26 6.49 15.77
C ALA A 45 -1.24 5.35 15.42
N LEU A 46 -0.98 4.63 14.31
CA LEU A 46 -1.73 3.44 13.90
C LEU A 46 -1.23 2.15 14.57
N GLY A 47 -0.24 2.22 15.45
CA GLY A 47 0.36 1.06 16.08
C GLY A 47 1.36 0.30 15.20
N ILE A 48 1.94 0.98 14.21
CA ILE A 48 2.92 0.39 13.29
C ILE A 48 4.32 0.61 13.85
N GLU A 49 5.08 -0.48 14.00
CA GLU A 49 6.48 -0.44 14.37
C GLU A 49 7.34 -0.09 13.15
N LEU A 50 8.19 0.93 13.31
CA LEU A 50 9.06 1.43 12.26
C LEU A 50 10.53 1.17 12.61
N ILE A 51 11.28 0.72 11.61
CA ILE A 51 12.73 0.47 11.72
C ILE A 51 13.43 1.36 10.68
N GLU A 52 14.49 2.04 11.12
CA GLU A 52 15.32 2.81 10.18
C GLU A 52 16.37 1.89 9.56
N GLY A 53 16.50 1.99 8.22
CA GLY A 53 17.43 1.19 7.45
C GLY A 53 16.84 -0.10 6.90
N PHE A 54 17.64 -0.78 6.08
CA PHE A 54 17.28 -2.03 5.39
C PHE A 54 18.19 -3.19 5.80
N GLY A 55 18.46 -3.29 7.10
CA GLY A 55 19.33 -4.32 7.65
C GLY A 55 18.72 -5.72 7.59
N ALA A 56 19.56 -6.71 7.30
CA ALA A 56 19.16 -8.12 7.22
C ALA A 56 18.70 -8.70 8.57
N ASP A 57 19.04 -8.07 9.70
CA ASP A 57 18.58 -8.44 11.04
C ASP A 57 17.05 -8.41 11.16
N GLN A 58 16.36 -7.65 10.32
CA GLN A 58 14.90 -7.62 10.27
C GLN A 58 14.27 -8.95 9.84
N MET A 59 15.03 -9.88 9.29
CA MET A 59 14.57 -11.25 9.02
C MET A 59 14.09 -11.96 10.30
N ALA A 60 14.58 -11.54 11.46
CA ALA A 60 14.15 -12.08 12.76
C ALA A 60 12.68 -11.79 13.09
N LEU A 61 12.06 -10.81 12.45
CA LEU A 61 10.63 -10.50 12.61
C LEU A 61 9.72 -11.61 12.09
N LYS A 62 10.20 -12.40 11.13
CA LYS A 62 9.47 -13.52 10.51
C LYS A 62 8.03 -13.17 10.13
N PRO A 63 7.80 -12.12 9.33
CA PRO A 63 6.45 -11.79 8.88
C PRO A 63 5.92 -12.87 7.95
N ASP A 64 4.59 -12.91 7.77
CA ASP A 64 3.97 -13.81 6.81
C ASP A 64 4.32 -13.43 5.36
N VAL A 65 4.50 -12.14 5.11
CA VAL A 65 4.88 -11.62 3.79
C VAL A 65 5.68 -10.32 3.93
N TYR A 66 6.67 -10.16 3.05
CA TYR A 66 7.36 -8.89 2.85
C TYR A 66 6.74 -8.15 1.67
N VAL A 67 6.34 -6.90 1.89
CA VAL A 67 5.78 -6.04 0.84
C VAL A 67 6.84 -5.02 0.43
N ILE A 68 7.24 -5.09 -0.83
CA ILE A 68 8.42 -4.37 -1.34
C ILE A 68 8.00 -3.11 -2.09
N GLY A 69 8.45 -1.96 -1.61
CA GLY A 69 8.27 -0.68 -2.29
C GLY A 69 9.21 -0.52 -3.49
N ASN A 70 8.85 0.39 -4.40
CA ASN A 70 9.62 0.62 -5.62
C ASN A 70 10.99 1.31 -5.39
N VAL A 71 11.23 1.84 -4.19
CA VAL A 71 12.55 2.39 -3.82
C VAL A 71 13.60 1.30 -3.62
N VAL A 72 13.17 0.08 -3.37
CA VAL A 72 14.04 -1.08 -3.12
C VAL A 72 14.50 -1.68 -4.44
N SER A 73 15.77 -2.06 -4.50
CA SER A 73 16.37 -2.71 -5.67
C SER A 73 17.51 -3.64 -5.24
N ARG A 74 18.21 -4.19 -6.19
CA ARG A 74 19.45 -4.97 -5.97
C ARG A 74 20.71 -4.13 -6.21
N ALA A 75 20.60 -2.82 -6.09
CA ALA A 75 21.73 -1.90 -6.25
C ALA A 75 22.85 -2.21 -5.26
N ARG A 76 24.08 -1.93 -5.71
CA ARG A 76 25.30 -2.06 -4.90
C ARG A 76 25.83 -0.68 -4.54
N LEU A 77 26.43 -0.59 -3.35
CA LEU A 77 27.19 0.59 -2.93
C LEU A 77 28.56 0.60 -3.65
N PRO A 78 29.29 1.75 -3.62
CA PRO A 78 30.61 1.84 -4.25
C PRO A 78 31.61 0.79 -3.77
N ASP A 79 31.50 0.29 -2.54
CA ASP A 79 32.33 -0.77 -1.98
C ASP A 79 31.91 -2.18 -2.41
N GLY A 80 30.89 -2.31 -3.24
CA GLY A 80 30.35 -3.59 -3.74
C GLY A 80 29.33 -4.26 -2.82
N SER A 81 29.07 -3.74 -1.62
CA SER A 81 28.06 -4.26 -0.72
C SER A 81 26.63 -3.96 -1.19
N ALA A 82 25.67 -4.75 -0.74
CA ALA A 82 24.27 -4.52 -1.08
C ALA A 82 23.75 -3.21 -0.45
N LYS A 83 23.08 -2.39 -1.24
CA LYS A 83 22.39 -1.20 -0.75
C LYS A 83 21.19 -1.56 0.13
N PHE A 84 20.56 -2.68 -0.16
CA PHE A 84 19.40 -3.20 0.56
C PHE A 84 19.65 -4.63 1.05
N PRO A 85 20.44 -4.80 2.15
CA PRO A 85 20.79 -6.14 2.64
C PRO A 85 19.59 -7.01 2.99
N LEU A 86 18.52 -6.40 3.52
CA LEU A 86 17.27 -7.11 3.81
C LEU A 86 16.68 -7.74 2.55
N MET A 87 16.68 -7.01 1.42
CA MET A 87 16.14 -7.57 0.17
C MET A 87 16.94 -8.77 -0.31
N GLU A 88 18.26 -8.71 -0.23
CA GLU A 88 19.12 -9.86 -0.56
C GLU A 88 18.83 -11.06 0.35
N ALA A 89 18.65 -10.83 1.65
CA ALA A 89 18.32 -11.89 2.59
C ALA A 89 16.94 -12.52 2.31
N ILE A 90 15.96 -11.71 1.92
CA ILE A 90 14.63 -12.20 1.53
C ILE A 90 14.75 -13.14 0.31
N LEU A 91 15.50 -12.73 -0.71
CA LEU A 91 15.69 -13.53 -1.92
C LEU A 91 16.43 -14.83 -1.62
N GLU A 92 17.47 -14.79 -0.80
CA GLU A 92 18.28 -15.97 -0.44
C GLU A 92 17.49 -16.97 0.42
N SER A 93 16.64 -16.48 1.32
CA SER A 93 15.88 -17.35 2.24
C SER A 93 14.68 -18.02 1.60
N GLY A 94 14.22 -17.56 0.45
CA GLY A 94 12.97 -18.01 -0.15
C GLY A 94 11.72 -17.53 0.59
N ALA A 95 11.84 -16.51 1.44
CA ALA A 95 10.70 -15.92 2.13
C ALA A 95 9.67 -15.34 1.14
N THR A 96 8.41 -15.38 1.53
CA THR A 96 7.31 -14.83 0.70
C THR A 96 7.42 -13.32 0.60
N TYR A 97 7.44 -12.81 -0.62
CA TYR A 97 7.43 -11.36 -0.87
C TYR A 97 6.53 -11.02 -2.05
N THR A 98 6.06 -9.78 -2.06
CA THR A 98 5.20 -9.24 -3.12
C THR A 98 5.43 -7.73 -3.25
N SER A 99 4.87 -7.13 -4.29
CA SER A 99 4.84 -5.67 -4.43
C SER A 99 3.66 -5.05 -3.67
N GLY A 100 3.72 -3.75 -3.41
CA GLY A 100 2.61 -3.01 -2.82
C GLY A 100 1.32 -3.11 -3.63
N PRO A 101 1.33 -2.79 -4.93
CA PRO A 101 0.14 -2.91 -5.77
C PRO A 101 -0.44 -4.31 -5.85
N GLN A 102 0.40 -5.34 -5.91
CA GLN A 102 -0.05 -6.73 -5.93
C GLN A 102 -0.75 -7.10 -4.61
N TRP A 103 -0.15 -6.76 -3.47
CA TRP A 103 -0.76 -7.01 -2.16
C TRP A 103 -2.11 -6.30 -2.03
N LEU A 104 -2.16 -5.03 -2.43
CA LEU A 104 -3.39 -4.23 -2.41
C LEU A 104 -4.48 -4.86 -3.27
N ALA A 105 -4.14 -5.29 -4.48
CA ALA A 105 -5.09 -5.92 -5.39
C ALA A 105 -5.68 -7.20 -4.79
N GLU A 106 -4.84 -8.07 -4.23
CA GLU A 106 -5.26 -9.36 -3.70
C GLU A 106 -6.03 -9.26 -2.38
N HIS A 107 -5.64 -8.35 -1.50
CA HIS A 107 -6.14 -8.30 -0.13
C HIS A 107 -7.14 -7.17 0.15
N VAL A 108 -7.26 -6.21 -0.73
CA VAL A 108 -8.19 -5.08 -0.58
C VAL A 108 -9.14 -4.98 -1.77
N LEU A 109 -8.61 -4.73 -2.97
CA LEU A 109 -9.45 -4.39 -4.14
C LEU A 109 -10.29 -5.57 -4.61
N HIS A 110 -9.72 -6.76 -4.65
CA HIS A 110 -10.35 -7.98 -5.16
C HIS A 110 -10.46 -9.07 -4.08
N HIS A 111 -10.58 -8.67 -2.83
CA HIS A 111 -10.78 -9.63 -1.73
C HIS A 111 -12.10 -10.38 -1.93
N PRO A 112 -12.11 -11.73 -1.83
CA PRO A 112 -13.31 -12.53 -2.13
C PRO A 112 -14.54 -12.15 -1.30
N SER A 113 -14.35 -11.79 -0.03
CA SER A 113 -15.43 -11.40 0.88
C SER A 113 -15.84 -9.93 0.77
N GLN A 114 -14.98 -9.08 0.25
CA GLN A 114 -15.17 -7.63 0.18
C GLN A 114 -14.66 -7.08 -1.16
N PRO A 115 -15.18 -7.58 -2.30
CA PRO A 115 -14.75 -7.08 -3.60
C PRO A 115 -15.16 -5.62 -3.78
N ARG A 116 -14.27 -4.82 -4.36
CA ARG A 116 -14.47 -3.38 -4.56
C ARG A 116 -14.76 -3.07 -6.03
N HIS A 117 -15.49 -1.99 -6.23
CA HIS A 117 -15.59 -1.37 -7.55
C HIS A 117 -14.45 -0.37 -7.68
N VAL A 118 -13.41 -0.74 -8.42
CA VAL A 118 -12.17 0.04 -8.51
C VAL A 118 -12.30 1.14 -9.54
N LEU A 119 -12.02 2.37 -9.12
CA LEU A 119 -11.98 3.56 -9.98
C LEU A 119 -10.54 4.09 -9.96
N ALA A 120 -9.78 3.77 -10.99
CA ALA A 120 -8.37 4.16 -11.09
C ALA A 120 -8.22 5.46 -11.88
N VAL A 121 -7.50 6.42 -11.30
CA VAL A 121 -7.19 7.71 -11.92
C VAL A 121 -5.76 7.67 -12.44
N ALA A 122 -5.61 7.63 -13.76
CA ALA A 122 -4.32 7.64 -14.44
C ALA A 122 -4.08 8.99 -15.12
N GLY A 123 -2.83 9.29 -15.45
CA GLY A 123 -2.44 10.52 -16.13
C GLY A 123 -1.10 11.05 -15.63
N THR A 124 -0.53 12.03 -16.31
CA THR A 124 0.77 12.61 -15.96
C THR A 124 0.68 13.67 -14.87
N HIS A 125 -0.43 14.44 -14.84
CA HIS A 125 -0.65 15.54 -13.89
C HIS A 125 -2.08 15.52 -13.36
N GLY A 126 -2.26 16.01 -12.14
CA GLY A 126 -3.57 16.19 -11.53
C GLY A 126 -4.22 14.92 -10.98
N LYS A 127 -3.52 13.79 -10.91
CA LYS A 127 -4.05 12.54 -10.37
C LYS A 127 -4.55 12.69 -8.92
N THR A 128 -3.74 13.26 -8.04
CA THR A 128 -4.09 13.44 -6.62
C THR A 128 -5.32 14.31 -6.46
N THR A 129 -5.39 15.43 -7.18
CA THR A 129 -6.54 16.33 -7.14
C THR A 129 -7.80 15.64 -7.66
N THR A 130 -7.74 15.00 -8.79
CA THR A 130 -8.87 14.30 -9.41
C THR A 130 -9.35 13.14 -8.54
N THR A 131 -8.45 12.36 -8.00
CA THR A 131 -8.75 11.23 -7.11
C THR A 131 -9.45 11.73 -5.84
N SER A 132 -8.94 12.80 -5.24
CA SER A 132 -9.53 13.40 -4.05
C SER A 132 -10.92 13.95 -4.31
N MET A 133 -11.12 14.63 -5.44
CA MET A 133 -12.43 15.14 -5.85
C MET A 133 -13.44 14.02 -6.09
N LEU A 134 -13.04 12.97 -6.78
CA LEU A 134 -13.89 11.81 -7.05
C LEU A 134 -14.31 11.12 -5.73
N ALA A 135 -13.36 10.89 -4.84
CA ALA A 135 -13.65 10.31 -3.52
C ALA A 135 -14.65 11.17 -2.75
N TRP A 136 -14.49 12.50 -2.79
CA TRP A 136 -15.42 13.41 -2.11
C TRP A 136 -16.82 13.41 -2.74
N ILE A 137 -16.93 13.38 -4.06
CA ILE A 137 -18.21 13.29 -4.78
C ILE A 137 -18.96 12.01 -4.37
N LEU A 138 -18.26 10.88 -4.34
CA LEU A 138 -18.84 9.60 -3.94
C LEU A 138 -19.26 9.60 -2.45
N GLN A 139 -18.47 10.25 -1.60
CA GLN A 139 -18.83 10.44 -0.19
C GLN A 139 -20.09 11.28 -0.05
N ALA A 140 -20.17 12.41 -0.76
CA ALA A 140 -21.33 13.29 -0.75
C ALA A 140 -22.59 12.60 -1.29
N ALA A 141 -22.43 11.64 -2.19
CA ALA A 141 -23.53 10.80 -2.69
C ALA A 141 -23.93 9.66 -1.73
N GLY A 142 -23.31 9.56 -0.56
CA GLY A 142 -23.63 8.55 0.45
C GLY A 142 -23.06 7.16 0.19
N LEU A 143 -22.08 7.03 -0.72
CA LEU A 143 -21.50 5.74 -1.09
C LEU A 143 -20.34 5.30 -0.19
N GLU A 144 -19.87 6.16 0.69
CA GLU A 144 -18.78 5.90 1.65
C GLU A 144 -17.59 5.15 1.01
N PRO A 145 -16.92 5.73 -0.01
CA PRO A 145 -15.89 5.01 -0.77
C PRO A 145 -14.65 4.72 0.05
N GLY A 146 -13.94 3.65 -0.31
CA GLY A 146 -12.53 3.51 0.04
C GLY A 146 -11.68 4.35 -0.90
N PHE A 147 -10.48 4.70 -0.47
CA PHE A 147 -9.54 5.42 -1.33
C PHE A 147 -8.09 5.26 -0.89
N LEU A 148 -7.19 5.47 -1.83
CA LEU A 148 -5.76 5.64 -1.61
C LEU A 148 -5.27 6.75 -2.51
N VAL A 149 -4.86 7.87 -1.92
CA VAL A 149 -4.42 9.07 -2.64
C VAL A 149 -3.00 9.47 -2.24
N GLY A 150 -2.31 10.21 -3.10
CA GLY A 150 -0.94 10.65 -2.89
C GLY A 150 -0.75 11.79 -1.89
N GLY A 151 -1.80 12.28 -1.26
CA GLY A 151 -1.78 13.33 -0.25
C GLY A 151 -2.91 13.14 0.75
N VAL A 152 -3.05 14.09 1.67
CA VAL A 152 -4.16 14.08 2.64
C VAL A 152 -5.24 15.04 2.15
N PRO A 153 -6.37 14.55 1.62
CA PRO A 153 -7.49 15.42 1.24
C PRO A 153 -8.06 16.12 2.48
N MET A 154 -8.21 17.44 2.42
CA MET A 154 -8.65 18.23 3.56
C MET A 154 -9.99 17.77 4.15
N ASN A 155 -10.91 17.33 3.29
CA ASN A 155 -12.25 16.91 3.71
C ASN A 155 -12.26 15.54 4.43
N PHE A 156 -11.22 14.74 4.28
CA PHE A 156 -11.14 13.41 4.90
C PHE A 156 -10.15 13.35 6.06
N GLY A 157 -9.10 14.16 6.05
CA GLY A 157 -8.05 14.16 7.08
C GLY A 157 -7.13 12.96 7.06
N VAL A 158 -7.31 12.02 6.12
CA VAL A 158 -6.48 10.82 5.94
C VAL A 158 -6.21 10.60 4.45
N SER A 159 -5.09 9.93 4.12
CA SER A 159 -4.72 9.64 2.74
C SER A 159 -5.27 8.32 2.21
N ALA A 160 -5.74 7.45 3.09
CA ALA A 160 -6.27 6.14 2.74
C ALA A 160 -7.32 5.69 3.75
N ARG A 161 -8.34 5.00 3.25
CA ARG A 161 -9.32 4.30 4.09
C ARG A 161 -9.97 3.17 3.30
N LEU A 162 -10.48 2.14 3.99
CA LEU A 162 -11.19 1.03 3.36
C LEU A 162 -12.58 1.40 2.85
N GLY A 163 -13.21 2.38 3.46
CA GLY A 163 -14.58 2.73 3.18
C GLY A 163 -15.57 1.73 3.74
N ARG A 164 -16.83 1.81 3.29
CA ARG A 164 -17.93 0.96 3.75
C ARG A 164 -17.65 -0.51 3.47
N LEU A 165 -17.86 -1.36 4.48
CA LEU A 165 -17.86 -2.81 4.31
C LEU A 165 -19.21 -3.26 3.73
N SER A 166 -19.16 -4.11 2.69
CA SER A 166 -20.36 -4.69 2.09
C SER A 166 -20.90 -5.83 2.96
N SER A 167 -22.22 -5.91 3.11
CA SER A 167 -22.87 -7.06 3.74
C SER A 167 -22.81 -8.29 2.81
N GLU A 168 -23.05 -9.47 3.35
CA GLU A 168 -23.16 -10.69 2.53
C GLU A 168 -24.24 -10.55 1.46
N ALA A 169 -25.34 -9.90 1.79
CA ALA A 169 -26.44 -9.65 0.85
C ALA A 169 -26.00 -8.69 -0.27
N ASP A 170 -25.22 -7.67 0.04
CA ASP A 170 -24.67 -6.76 -0.98
C ASP A 170 -23.71 -7.48 -1.92
N VAL A 171 -22.83 -8.33 -1.37
CA VAL A 171 -21.90 -9.13 -2.17
C VAL A 171 -22.66 -10.09 -3.08
N ALA A 172 -23.66 -10.78 -2.56
CA ALA A 172 -24.52 -11.67 -3.35
C ALA A 172 -25.30 -10.94 -4.44
N ALA A 173 -25.68 -9.68 -4.19
CA ALA A 173 -26.36 -8.83 -5.16
C ALA A 173 -25.40 -8.08 -6.11
N HIS A 174 -24.11 -8.38 -6.06
CA HIS A 174 -23.05 -7.70 -6.81
C HIS A 174 -22.96 -6.19 -6.55
N LYS A 175 -23.41 -5.74 -5.39
CA LYS A 175 -23.23 -4.35 -4.94
C LYS A 175 -21.87 -4.21 -4.29
N ARG A 176 -20.99 -3.45 -4.94
CA ARG A 176 -19.61 -3.27 -4.50
C ARG A 176 -19.39 -1.85 -4.05
N THR A 177 -18.70 -1.68 -2.91
CA THR A 177 -18.26 -0.36 -2.46
C THR A 177 -17.22 0.19 -3.43
N PRO A 178 -17.35 1.44 -3.90
CA PRO A 178 -16.33 2.05 -4.73
C PRO A 178 -15.02 2.25 -3.98
N PHE A 179 -13.92 2.06 -4.68
CA PHE A 179 -12.57 2.34 -4.19
C PHE A 179 -11.83 3.18 -5.21
N VAL A 180 -11.46 4.39 -4.83
CA VAL A 180 -10.78 5.35 -5.71
C VAL A 180 -9.29 5.30 -5.45
N ILE A 181 -8.51 5.11 -6.51
CA ILE A 181 -7.06 4.97 -6.40
C ILE A 181 -6.32 5.70 -7.52
N GLU A 182 -5.17 6.27 -7.19
CA GLU A 182 -4.23 6.77 -8.19
C GLU A 182 -3.46 5.60 -8.82
N ALA A 183 -3.36 5.61 -10.15
CA ALA A 183 -2.56 4.66 -10.91
C ALA A 183 -1.37 5.37 -11.55
N ASP A 184 -0.20 5.24 -10.94
CA ASP A 184 1.03 5.81 -11.46
C ASP A 184 1.56 5.04 -12.68
N GLU A 185 2.31 5.74 -13.53
CA GLU A 185 2.92 5.20 -14.74
C GLU A 185 4.18 4.38 -14.46
N TYR A 186 4.76 4.51 -13.25
CA TYR A 186 6.04 3.92 -12.89
C TYR A 186 5.95 2.42 -12.61
N ASP A 187 7.11 1.76 -12.69
CA ASP A 187 7.25 0.36 -12.33
C ASP A 187 6.71 0.07 -10.93
N THR A 188 6.04 -1.06 -10.78
CA THR A 188 5.46 -1.51 -9.52
C THR A 188 6.54 -1.84 -8.49
N ALA A 189 7.59 -2.56 -8.92
CA ALA A 189 8.75 -2.90 -8.12
C ALA A 189 9.91 -3.29 -9.06
N PHE A 190 11.13 -3.44 -8.53
CA PHE A 190 12.29 -3.81 -9.36
C PHE A 190 12.14 -5.18 -10.04
N PHE A 191 11.36 -6.09 -9.45
CA PHE A 191 11.05 -7.42 -9.98
C PHE A 191 9.74 -7.45 -10.79
N ASP A 192 8.98 -6.37 -10.80
CA ASP A 192 7.71 -6.25 -11.51
C ASP A 192 7.64 -4.92 -12.27
N LYS A 193 7.89 -4.98 -13.57
CA LYS A 193 7.94 -3.81 -14.46
C LYS A 193 6.57 -3.39 -15.00
N ARG A 194 5.51 -4.13 -14.65
CA ARG A 194 4.15 -3.77 -15.05
C ARG A 194 3.70 -2.50 -14.33
N SER A 195 2.88 -1.69 -15.00
CA SER A 195 2.29 -0.53 -14.34
C SER A 195 1.30 -0.98 -13.26
N LYS A 196 1.06 -0.12 -12.27
CA LYS A 196 0.07 -0.38 -11.20
C LYS A 196 -1.32 -0.61 -11.76
N PHE A 197 -1.67 0.02 -12.87
CA PHE A 197 -2.95 -0.14 -13.55
C PHE A 197 -3.27 -1.60 -13.90
N VAL A 198 -2.26 -2.37 -14.31
CA VAL A 198 -2.42 -3.80 -14.63
C VAL A 198 -2.85 -4.61 -13.41
N HIS A 199 -2.36 -4.26 -12.21
CA HIS A 199 -2.72 -4.94 -10.97
C HIS A 199 -4.13 -4.59 -10.50
N TYR A 200 -4.59 -3.38 -10.77
CA TYR A 200 -5.85 -2.88 -10.21
C TYR A 200 -7.09 -3.40 -10.91
N HIS A 201 -7.00 -3.79 -12.18
CA HIS A 201 -8.14 -4.25 -12.98
C HIS A 201 -9.39 -3.39 -12.78
N PRO A 202 -9.31 -2.07 -13.06
CA PRO A 202 -10.40 -1.15 -12.83
C PRO A 202 -11.59 -1.39 -13.77
#